data_9d86437b19818c5879b0284f986e2bf4
#
_entry.id   9d86437b19818c5879b0284f986e2bf4
#
_cell.length_a   1.000
_cell.length_b   1.000
_cell.length_c   1.000
_cell.angle_alpha   90.00
_cell.angle_beta   90.00
_cell.angle_gamma   90.00
#
_symmetry.space_group_name_H-M   'P 1'
#
loop_
_entity.id
_entity.type
_entity.pdbx_description
1 polymer ?
#
loop_
_entity_poly.entity_id
_entity_poly.type
_entity_poly.pdbx_seq_one_letter_code
_entity_poly.pdbx_strand_id
1 'polypeptide(L)'
;MIRVCIVCEGQTEVEFVKNCLAPYLLSHEVLAFPSLLQSPSGNHRGGRVTVERLVKFISHQYHQTDRITTLVDFYGFQDGSGRSRAQLEDDIRAGIAASTAGYDARFVLPYVQMYEFEGLLFTDPDAFEWVEDGWSEQSRAALTQVRQAFASPEDINNSRETAPSKRILSIFEKGSYSKTEHGPLIAEAIGVDAIRAQCPQFDAWLMQLQAWGN
;
A
#
# COMPACT_ATOMS: atom_id res chain seq x y z
N MET A 1 -17.75 13.53 10.09
CA MET A 1 -16.88 12.35 9.84
C MET A 1 -17.24 11.76 8.50
N ILE A 2 -16.25 11.59 7.62
CA ILE A 2 -16.43 11.10 6.26
C ILE A 2 -16.00 9.63 6.15
N ARG A 3 -16.73 8.80 5.39
CA ARG A 3 -16.43 7.38 5.20
C ARG A 3 -15.57 7.18 3.97
N VAL A 4 -14.37 6.62 4.15
CA VAL A 4 -13.38 6.40 3.09
C VAL A 4 -13.13 4.91 2.91
N CYS A 5 -13.48 4.37 1.74
CA CYS A 5 -13.12 3.02 1.34
C CYS A 5 -11.68 3.01 0.79
N ILE A 6 -10.80 2.21 1.37
CA ILE A 6 -9.43 1.97 0.86
C ILE A 6 -9.43 0.60 0.18
N VAL A 7 -9.35 0.59 -1.15
CA VAL A 7 -9.27 -0.65 -1.93
C VAL A 7 -7.86 -1.21 -1.86
N CYS A 8 -7.70 -2.38 -1.27
CA CYS A 8 -6.43 -3.06 -1.03
C CYS A 8 -6.20 -4.21 -2.01
N GLU A 9 -4.95 -4.43 -2.42
CA GLU A 9 -4.57 -5.55 -3.28
C GLU A 9 -4.67 -6.89 -2.56
N GLY A 10 -4.13 -6.97 -1.34
CA GLY A 10 -3.97 -8.19 -0.57
C GLY A 10 -4.27 -8.03 0.92
N GLN A 11 -4.04 -9.13 1.66
CA GLN A 11 -4.34 -9.17 3.10
C GLN A 11 -3.38 -8.30 3.92
N THR A 12 -2.14 -8.13 3.47
CA THR A 12 -1.13 -7.28 4.12
C THR A 12 -1.61 -5.84 4.23
N GLU A 13 -2.06 -5.26 3.10
CA GLU A 13 -2.60 -3.91 3.04
C GLU A 13 -3.90 -3.79 3.84
N VAL A 14 -4.75 -4.81 3.83
CA VAL A 14 -5.99 -4.83 4.63
C VAL A 14 -5.68 -4.71 6.12
N GLU A 15 -4.73 -5.50 6.64
CA GLU A 15 -4.36 -5.44 8.06
C GLU A 15 -3.63 -4.12 8.39
N PHE A 16 -2.77 -3.62 7.52
CA PHE A 16 -2.16 -2.31 7.69
C PHE A 16 -3.19 -1.17 7.76
N VAL A 17 -4.20 -1.20 6.89
CA VAL A 17 -5.28 -0.21 6.94
C VAL A 17 -6.05 -0.31 8.24
N LYS A 18 -6.41 -1.51 8.70
CA LYS A 18 -7.17 -1.71 9.95
C LYS A 18 -6.40 -1.27 11.18
N ASN A 19 -5.15 -1.70 11.29
CA ASN A 19 -4.38 -1.57 12.52
C ASN A 19 -3.62 -0.24 12.62
N CYS A 20 -3.24 0.35 11.49
CA CYS A 20 -2.42 1.57 11.46
C CYS A 20 -3.19 2.77 10.89
N LEU A 21 -3.69 2.67 9.64
CA LEU A 21 -4.24 3.85 8.95
C LEU A 21 -5.61 4.26 9.47
N ALA A 22 -6.52 3.31 9.74
CA ALA A 22 -7.86 3.65 10.18
C ALA A 22 -7.86 4.33 11.56
N PRO A 23 -7.13 3.85 12.59
CA PRO A 23 -6.99 4.57 13.84
C PRO A 23 -6.34 5.96 13.67
N TYR A 24 -5.32 6.05 12.83
CA TYR A 24 -4.63 7.32 12.54
C TYR A 24 -5.57 8.33 11.89
N LEU A 25 -6.30 7.95 10.85
CA LEU A 25 -7.21 8.83 10.11
C LEU A 25 -8.46 9.20 10.92
N LEU A 26 -8.86 8.38 11.87
CA LEU A 26 -10.00 8.67 12.75
C LEU A 26 -9.79 9.95 13.57
N SER A 27 -8.55 10.25 13.98
CA SER A 27 -8.20 11.49 14.66
C SER A 27 -8.36 12.76 13.77
N HIS A 28 -8.54 12.55 12.46
CA HIS A 28 -8.75 13.59 11.46
C HIS A 28 -10.18 13.56 10.87
N GLU A 29 -11.16 13.05 11.62
CA GLU A 29 -12.57 12.96 11.20
C GLU A 29 -12.81 12.09 9.95
N VAL A 30 -11.87 11.18 9.62
CA VAL A 30 -11.95 10.25 8.50
C VAL A 30 -12.14 8.84 9.01
N LEU A 31 -13.29 8.22 8.72
CA LEU A 31 -13.60 6.83 9.00
C LEU A 31 -13.12 5.95 7.83
N ALA A 32 -11.86 5.58 7.85
CA ALA A 32 -11.28 4.72 6.83
C ALA A 32 -11.58 3.24 7.10
N PHE A 33 -11.84 2.48 6.04
CA PHE A 33 -12.01 1.03 6.12
C PHE A 33 -11.46 0.34 4.86
N PRO A 34 -10.82 -0.83 5.00
CA PRO A 34 -10.29 -1.55 3.86
C PRO A 34 -11.35 -2.32 3.10
N SER A 35 -11.16 -2.46 1.80
CA SER A 35 -11.94 -3.34 0.94
C SER A 35 -10.99 -4.14 0.04
N LEU A 36 -10.99 -5.46 0.19
CA LEU A 36 -10.09 -6.33 -0.56
C LEU A 36 -10.55 -6.46 -2.02
N LEU A 37 -9.62 -6.21 -2.95
CA LEU A 37 -9.84 -6.44 -4.37
C LEU A 37 -9.97 -7.95 -4.65
N GLN A 38 -11.22 -8.44 -4.73
CA GLN A 38 -11.50 -9.87 -4.89
C GLN A 38 -11.03 -10.40 -6.25
N SER A 39 -10.46 -11.62 -6.27
CA SER A 39 -10.16 -12.33 -7.50
C SER A 39 -11.44 -12.73 -8.24
N PRO A 40 -11.48 -12.62 -9.59
CA PRO A 40 -12.67 -13.04 -10.38
C PRO A 40 -13.04 -14.52 -10.20
N SER A 41 -12.09 -15.38 -9.84
CA SER A 41 -12.29 -16.83 -9.66
C SER A 41 -12.64 -17.27 -8.24
N GLY A 42 -12.67 -16.36 -7.27
CA GLY A 42 -12.95 -16.70 -5.87
C GLY A 42 -11.85 -17.52 -5.15
N ASN A 43 -10.92 -18.09 -5.89
CA ASN A 43 -9.95 -19.08 -5.38
C ASN A 43 -8.56 -18.48 -5.06
N HIS A 44 -8.29 -17.21 -5.44
CA HIS A 44 -7.01 -16.56 -5.16
C HIS A 44 -7.24 -15.31 -4.33
N ARG A 45 -6.64 -15.28 -3.16
CA ARG A 45 -6.62 -14.14 -2.24
C ARG A 45 -5.51 -13.19 -2.66
N GLY A 46 -5.84 -12.12 -3.38
CA GLY A 46 -4.89 -11.11 -3.82
C GLY A 46 -4.11 -11.46 -5.12
N GLY A 47 -3.32 -10.51 -5.60
CA GLY A 47 -2.52 -10.61 -6.81
C GLY A 47 -3.29 -10.39 -8.12
N ARG A 48 -2.57 -9.95 -9.17
CA ARG A 48 -3.09 -9.61 -10.50
C ARG A 48 -4.02 -8.42 -10.51
N VAL A 49 -3.49 -7.28 -10.15
CA VAL A 49 -4.15 -5.99 -10.35
C VAL A 49 -4.11 -5.63 -11.84
N THR A 50 -5.21 -5.12 -12.37
CA THR A 50 -5.26 -4.42 -13.67
C THR A 50 -6.09 -3.16 -13.50
N VAL A 51 -5.85 -2.17 -14.35
CA VAL A 51 -6.66 -0.94 -14.37
C VAL A 51 -8.13 -1.26 -14.55
N GLU A 52 -8.48 -2.11 -15.51
CA GLU A 52 -9.88 -2.52 -15.75
C GLU A 52 -10.54 -3.13 -14.51
N ARG A 53 -9.84 -4.00 -13.80
CA ARG A 53 -10.36 -4.67 -12.61
C ARG A 53 -10.58 -3.69 -11.46
N LEU A 54 -9.64 -2.76 -11.24
CA LEU A 54 -9.82 -1.69 -10.25
C LEU A 54 -10.99 -0.79 -10.61
N VAL A 55 -11.07 -0.34 -11.86
CA VAL A 55 -12.18 0.48 -12.37
C VAL A 55 -13.52 -0.21 -12.11
N LYS A 56 -13.67 -1.46 -12.51
CA LYS A 56 -14.90 -2.25 -12.29
C LYS A 56 -15.25 -2.34 -10.80
N PHE A 57 -14.28 -2.64 -9.95
CA PHE A 57 -14.48 -2.77 -8.51
C PHE A 57 -14.90 -1.43 -7.89
N ILE A 58 -14.17 -0.35 -8.18
CA ILE A 58 -14.44 0.98 -7.66
C ILE A 58 -15.80 1.49 -8.13
N SER A 59 -16.16 1.29 -9.40
CA SER A 59 -17.46 1.70 -9.94
C SER A 59 -18.64 1.03 -9.22
N HIS A 60 -18.49 -0.23 -8.78
CA HIS A 60 -19.53 -0.90 -7.95
C HIS A 60 -19.60 -0.33 -6.53
N GLN A 61 -18.48 0.14 -5.97
CA GLN A 61 -18.43 0.70 -4.61
C GLN A 61 -18.78 2.20 -4.56
N TYR A 62 -18.75 2.88 -5.70
CA TYR A 62 -18.79 4.34 -5.80
C TYR A 62 -19.96 4.99 -5.06
N HIS A 63 -21.15 4.39 -5.11
CA HIS A 63 -22.34 4.92 -4.44
C HIS A 63 -22.57 4.36 -3.03
N GLN A 64 -21.65 3.56 -2.50
CA GLN A 64 -21.80 2.88 -1.20
C GLN A 64 -20.95 3.55 -0.10
N THR A 65 -20.12 4.52 -0.45
CA THR A 65 -19.21 5.23 0.45
C THR A 65 -19.07 6.69 0.04
N ASP A 66 -18.56 7.54 0.93
CA ASP A 66 -18.45 8.97 0.63
C ASP A 66 -17.22 9.27 -0.23
N ARG A 67 -16.13 8.51 -0.04
CA ARG A 67 -14.87 8.64 -0.79
C ARG A 67 -14.23 7.28 -1.00
N ILE A 68 -13.45 7.17 -2.07
CA ILE A 68 -12.69 5.96 -2.38
C ILE A 68 -11.25 6.31 -2.72
N THR A 69 -10.33 5.52 -2.18
CA THR A 69 -8.92 5.52 -2.56
C THR A 69 -8.41 4.09 -2.75
N THR A 70 -7.22 3.93 -3.28
CA THR A 70 -6.59 2.62 -3.45
C THR A 70 -5.29 2.54 -2.66
N LEU A 71 -4.90 1.36 -2.23
CA LEU A 71 -3.56 1.01 -1.74
C LEU A 71 -3.17 -0.29 -2.44
N VAL A 72 -2.51 -0.16 -3.58
CA VAL A 72 -2.13 -1.27 -4.45
C VAL A 72 -0.69 -1.09 -4.90
N ASP A 73 0.03 -2.19 -5.00
CA ASP A 73 1.43 -2.19 -5.36
C ASP A 73 1.65 -1.93 -6.85
N PHE A 74 2.64 -1.10 -7.18
CA PHE A 74 3.04 -0.87 -8.57
C PHE A 74 3.42 -2.18 -9.27
N TYR A 75 4.11 -3.08 -8.57
CA TYR A 75 4.48 -4.39 -9.10
C TYR A 75 3.33 -5.40 -9.14
N GLY A 76 2.22 -5.11 -8.49
CA GLY A 76 0.97 -5.88 -8.58
C GLY A 76 0.31 -5.79 -9.96
N PHE A 77 0.53 -4.69 -10.71
CA PHE A 77 -0.08 -4.48 -12.01
C PHE A 77 0.44 -5.43 -13.08
N GLN A 78 -0.47 -6.18 -13.69
CA GLN A 78 -0.18 -7.07 -14.82
C GLN A 78 -0.04 -6.32 -16.13
N ASP A 79 -0.75 -5.21 -16.27
CA ASP A 79 -0.77 -4.30 -17.42
C ASP A 79 0.07 -3.03 -17.20
N GLY A 80 0.93 -3.02 -16.16
CA GLY A 80 1.78 -1.89 -15.79
C GLY A 80 3.04 -1.71 -16.64
N SER A 81 3.35 -2.65 -17.56
CA SER A 81 4.58 -2.57 -18.36
C SER A 81 4.64 -1.30 -19.19
N GLY A 82 5.73 -0.52 -19.02
CA GLY A 82 5.94 0.74 -19.74
C GLY A 82 5.12 1.93 -19.23
N ARG A 83 4.30 1.75 -18.17
CA ARG A 83 3.55 2.84 -17.55
C ARG A 83 4.26 3.36 -16.31
N SER A 84 4.17 4.65 -16.07
CA SER A 84 4.53 5.25 -14.78
C SER A 84 3.38 5.11 -13.78
N ARG A 85 3.67 5.32 -12.48
CA ARG A 85 2.67 5.41 -11.43
C ARG A 85 1.55 6.41 -11.79
N ALA A 86 1.94 7.63 -12.20
CA ALA A 86 0.98 8.68 -12.55
C ALA A 86 0.06 8.25 -13.70
N GLN A 87 0.60 7.59 -14.72
CA GLN A 87 -0.22 7.05 -15.81
C GLN A 87 -1.21 5.99 -15.34
N LEU A 88 -0.83 5.09 -14.42
CA LEU A 88 -1.76 4.11 -13.86
C LEU A 88 -2.88 4.78 -13.07
N GLU A 89 -2.55 5.76 -12.22
CA GLU A 89 -3.53 6.53 -11.45
C GLU A 89 -4.48 7.32 -12.36
N ASP A 90 -3.98 7.92 -13.43
CA ASP A 90 -4.79 8.65 -14.42
C ASP A 90 -5.69 7.71 -15.23
N ASP A 91 -5.17 6.55 -15.66
CA ASP A 91 -5.96 5.54 -16.36
C ASP A 91 -7.10 5.00 -15.48
N ILE A 92 -6.86 4.81 -14.17
CA ILE A 92 -7.90 4.43 -13.21
C ILE A 92 -8.97 5.52 -13.12
N ARG A 93 -8.59 6.79 -12.97
CA ARG A 93 -9.53 7.94 -12.93
C ARG A 93 -10.37 8.01 -14.22
N ALA A 94 -9.72 7.92 -15.37
CA ALA A 94 -10.39 7.97 -16.67
C ALA A 94 -11.37 6.82 -16.86
N GLY A 95 -10.98 5.59 -16.47
CA GLY A 95 -11.84 4.42 -16.56
C GLY A 95 -13.08 4.54 -15.66
N ILE A 96 -12.94 5.05 -14.42
CA ILE A 96 -14.06 5.26 -13.51
C ILE A 96 -15.00 6.32 -14.08
N ALA A 97 -14.46 7.43 -14.59
CA ALA A 97 -15.25 8.50 -15.19
C ALA A 97 -16.10 8.00 -16.39
N ALA A 98 -15.55 7.08 -17.19
CA ALA A 98 -16.23 6.50 -18.33
C ALA A 98 -17.31 5.46 -17.95
N SER A 99 -17.19 4.81 -16.78
CA SER A 99 -18.04 3.68 -16.39
C SER A 99 -19.03 3.99 -15.27
N THR A 100 -18.94 5.17 -14.62
CA THR A 100 -19.72 5.52 -13.44
C THR A 100 -20.63 6.71 -13.71
N ALA A 101 -21.93 6.51 -13.62
CA ALA A 101 -22.91 7.59 -13.77
C ALA A 101 -22.78 8.58 -12.60
N GLY A 102 -22.77 9.88 -12.92
CA GLY A 102 -22.63 10.94 -11.90
C GLY A 102 -21.26 11.00 -11.24
N TYR A 103 -20.23 10.51 -11.92
CA TYR A 103 -18.85 10.57 -11.41
C TYR A 103 -18.42 12.00 -11.08
N ASP A 104 -17.83 12.15 -9.88
CA ASP A 104 -17.15 13.36 -9.45
C ASP A 104 -15.70 12.99 -9.05
N ALA A 105 -14.74 13.61 -9.74
CA ALA A 105 -13.31 13.35 -9.52
C ALA A 105 -12.84 13.62 -8.07
N ARG A 106 -13.57 14.46 -7.31
CA ARG A 106 -13.25 14.76 -5.91
C ARG A 106 -13.51 13.56 -4.97
N PHE A 107 -14.26 12.55 -5.40
CA PHE A 107 -14.67 11.42 -4.57
C PHE A 107 -13.74 10.22 -4.70
N VAL A 108 -12.86 10.20 -5.70
CA VAL A 108 -11.91 9.10 -5.94
C VAL A 108 -10.48 9.60 -6.04
N LEU A 109 -9.62 9.04 -5.20
CA LEU A 109 -8.18 9.32 -5.20
C LEU A 109 -7.42 8.01 -5.42
N PRO A 110 -7.13 7.59 -6.65
CA PRO A 110 -6.24 6.45 -6.87
C PRO A 110 -4.85 6.73 -6.30
N TYR A 111 -4.31 5.75 -5.59
CA TYR A 111 -2.94 5.74 -5.10
C TYR A 111 -2.31 4.39 -5.38
N VAL A 112 -1.15 4.43 -6.02
CA VAL A 112 -0.33 3.25 -6.31
C VAL A 112 0.95 3.34 -5.48
N GLN A 113 1.15 2.39 -4.56
CA GLN A 113 2.37 2.32 -3.76
C GLN A 113 3.56 1.93 -4.63
N MET A 114 4.62 2.73 -4.63
CA MET A 114 5.84 2.43 -5.38
C MET A 114 6.56 1.27 -4.72
N TYR A 115 6.79 0.49 -5.38
CA TYR A 115 6.98 -0.81 -5.99
C TYR A 115 6.15 -1.85 -5.24
N GLU A 116 6.32 -1.96 -3.92
CA GLU A 116 5.61 -2.85 -3.01
C GLU A 116 5.43 -2.17 -1.64
N PHE A 117 4.37 -2.56 -0.93
CA PHE A 117 4.10 -2.15 0.46
C PHE A 117 5.32 -2.32 1.37
N GLU A 118 6.07 -3.41 1.19
CA GLU A 118 7.25 -3.70 1.99
C GLU A 118 8.35 -2.64 1.90
N GLY A 119 8.31 -1.76 0.89
CA GLY A 119 9.18 -0.59 0.84
C GLY A 119 9.04 0.29 2.08
N LEU A 120 7.80 0.52 2.53
CA LEU A 120 7.51 1.36 3.71
C LEU A 120 8.13 0.83 4.99
N LEU A 121 8.33 -0.49 5.11
CA LEU A 121 8.90 -1.13 6.29
C LEU A 121 10.37 -0.77 6.50
N PHE A 122 11.08 -0.43 5.43
CA PHE A 122 12.47 0.04 5.55
C PHE A 122 12.60 1.44 6.15
N THR A 123 11.51 2.10 6.52
CA THR A 123 11.54 3.35 7.30
C THR A 123 12.33 3.16 8.59
N ASP A 124 12.13 2.03 9.27
CA ASP A 124 12.91 1.66 10.45
C ASP A 124 13.36 0.18 10.39
N PRO A 125 14.61 -0.09 10.03
CA PRO A 125 15.15 -1.45 10.05
C PRO A 125 15.11 -2.13 11.42
N ASP A 126 15.08 -1.39 12.52
CA ASP A 126 15.05 -1.97 13.88
C ASP A 126 13.70 -2.58 14.20
N ALA A 127 12.62 -2.08 13.60
CA ALA A 127 11.27 -2.64 13.76
C ALA A 127 11.13 -4.09 13.23
N PHE A 128 12.10 -4.59 12.45
CA PHE A 128 12.12 -5.99 12.03
C PHE A 128 12.45 -6.97 13.15
N GLU A 129 12.73 -6.49 14.38
CA GLU A 129 12.82 -7.36 15.56
C GLU A 129 11.56 -8.21 15.79
N TRP A 130 10.41 -7.74 15.32
CA TRP A 130 9.13 -8.48 15.34
C TRP A 130 9.11 -9.75 14.48
N VAL A 131 10.10 -9.97 13.63
CA VAL A 131 10.26 -11.25 12.92
C VAL A 131 10.72 -12.37 13.85
N GLU A 132 11.32 -12.02 15.01
CA GLU A 132 11.84 -12.91 16.05
C GLU A 132 12.82 -13.96 15.50
N ASP A 133 12.29 -14.95 14.76
CA ASP A 133 13.07 -15.98 14.09
C ASP A 133 13.97 -15.39 13.00
N GLY A 134 15.28 -15.40 13.22
CA GLY A 134 16.28 -14.86 12.30
C GLY A 134 16.63 -13.39 12.53
N TRP A 135 16.02 -12.75 13.55
CA TRP A 135 16.52 -11.43 13.99
C TRP A 135 17.90 -11.54 14.64
N SER A 136 18.82 -10.74 14.18
CA SER A 136 20.22 -10.75 14.61
C SER A 136 20.91 -9.43 14.20
N GLU A 137 22.06 -9.14 14.75
CA GLU A 137 22.92 -8.04 14.31
C GLU A 137 23.25 -8.13 12.82
N GLN A 138 23.37 -9.32 12.26
CA GLN A 138 23.64 -9.52 10.84
C GLN A 138 22.42 -9.15 9.98
N SER A 139 21.22 -9.60 10.32
CA SER A 139 19.99 -9.24 9.60
C SER A 139 19.69 -7.74 9.72
N ARG A 140 19.86 -7.17 10.92
CA ARG A 140 19.76 -5.73 11.17
C ARG A 140 20.71 -4.92 10.28
N ALA A 141 22.00 -5.29 10.26
CA ALA A 141 22.99 -4.63 9.44
C ALA A 141 22.68 -4.71 7.94
N ALA A 142 22.20 -5.87 7.47
CA ALA A 142 21.78 -6.06 6.08
C ALA A 142 20.57 -5.18 5.70
N LEU A 143 19.53 -5.11 6.55
CA LEU A 143 18.38 -4.23 6.34
C LEU A 143 18.80 -2.75 6.32
N THR A 144 19.66 -2.35 7.26
CA THR A 144 20.19 -0.99 7.35
C THR A 144 20.98 -0.63 6.09
N GLN A 145 21.80 -1.55 5.58
CA GLN A 145 22.55 -1.36 4.33
C GLN A 145 21.62 -1.15 3.14
N VAL A 146 20.54 -1.93 3.04
CA VAL A 146 19.52 -1.73 2.00
C VAL A 146 18.93 -0.33 2.13
N ARG A 147 18.48 0.07 3.34
CA ARG A 147 17.86 1.38 3.56
C ARG A 147 18.79 2.54 3.18
N GLN A 148 20.06 2.46 3.55
CA GLN A 148 21.06 3.52 3.30
C GLN A 148 21.44 3.67 1.82
N ALA A 149 21.17 2.66 1.00
CA ALA A 149 21.48 2.70 -0.43
C ALA A 149 20.48 3.54 -1.24
N PHE A 150 19.37 4.02 -0.63
CA PHE A 150 18.30 4.75 -1.30
C PHE A 150 17.95 6.03 -0.53
N ALA A 151 17.54 7.07 -1.26
CA ALA A 151 17.14 8.35 -0.66
C ALA A 151 15.87 8.22 0.19
N SER A 152 14.89 7.46 -0.30
CA SER A 152 13.63 7.17 0.39
C SER A 152 13.37 5.67 0.43
N PRO A 153 12.63 5.16 1.45
CA PRO A 153 12.10 3.81 1.43
C PRO A 153 11.28 3.49 0.17
N GLU A 154 10.58 4.48 -0.38
CA GLU A 154 9.79 4.34 -1.60
C GLU A 154 10.64 4.15 -2.88
N ASP A 155 11.94 4.46 -2.82
CA ASP A 155 12.88 4.28 -3.94
C ASP A 155 13.54 2.89 -3.93
N ILE A 156 13.33 2.09 -2.88
CA ILE A 156 13.99 0.78 -2.71
C ILE A 156 13.54 -0.17 -3.81
N ASN A 157 14.33 -0.20 -4.86
CA ASN A 157 14.16 -1.07 -6.02
C ASN A 157 15.44 -1.05 -6.88
N ASN A 158 15.59 -1.98 -7.80
CA ASN A 158 16.45 -1.93 -8.99
C ASN A 158 15.79 -2.76 -10.10
N SER A 159 15.00 -3.76 -9.74
CA SER A 159 14.27 -4.65 -10.64
C SER A 159 13.22 -5.43 -9.83
N ARG A 160 12.36 -6.19 -10.51
CA ARG A 160 11.40 -7.08 -9.83
C ARG A 160 12.07 -8.15 -8.97
N GLU A 161 13.31 -8.55 -9.32
CA GLU A 161 14.11 -9.53 -8.58
C GLU A 161 14.70 -8.93 -7.29
N THR A 162 14.86 -7.62 -7.25
CA THR A 162 15.38 -6.86 -6.10
C THR A 162 14.33 -5.97 -5.44
N ALA A 163 13.06 -6.29 -5.67
CA ALA A 163 11.93 -5.63 -5.04
C ALA A 163 12.02 -5.69 -3.50
N PRO A 164 11.42 -4.74 -2.76
CA PRO A 164 11.49 -4.68 -1.30
C PRO A 164 11.26 -6.02 -0.61
N SER A 165 10.20 -6.72 -0.96
CA SER A 165 9.88 -8.03 -0.38
C SER A 165 10.96 -9.09 -0.66
N LYS A 166 11.59 -9.06 -1.84
CA LYS A 166 12.65 -10.00 -2.20
C LYS A 166 13.92 -9.76 -1.38
N ARG A 167 14.23 -8.49 -1.07
CA ARG A 167 15.34 -8.13 -0.19
C ARG A 167 15.11 -8.65 1.21
N ILE A 168 13.91 -8.46 1.78
CA ILE A 168 13.56 -9.01 3.10
C ILE A 168 13.71 -10.54 3.10
N LEU A 169 13.10 -11.22 2.12
CA LEU A 169 13.16 -12.68 2.01
C LEU A 169 14.57 -13.23 1.75
N SER A 170 15.52 -12.41 1.28
CA SER A 170 16.92 -12.81 1.12
C SER A 170 17.76 -12.62 2.38
N ILE A 171 17.29 -11.78 3.31
CA ILE A 171 17.97 -11.50 4.58
C ILE A 171 17.54 -12.49 5.66
N PHE A 172 16.25 -12.83 5.71
CA PHE A 172 15.71 -13.80 6.66
C PHE A 172 15.70 -15.21 6.09
N GLU A 173 15.88 -16.21 6.96
CA GLU A 173 15.77 -17.61 6.57
C GLU A 173 14.38 -17.94 6.00
N LYS A 174 14.33 -18.92 5.13
CA LYS A 174 13.07 -19.31 4.49
C LYS A 174 12.04 -19.74 5.55
N GLY A 175 10.94 -19.03 5.61
CA GLY A 175 9.81 -19.30 6.52
C GLY A 175 9.78 -18.41 7.75
N SER A 176 10.86 -17.69 8.08
CA SER A 176 10.88 -16.77 9.23
C SER A 176 10.05 -15.50 8.97
N TYR A 177 10.11 -14.93 7.78
CA TYR A 177 9.31 -13.76 7.43
C TYR A 177 8.03 -14.14 6.68
N SER A 178 6.90 -13.70 7.20
CA SER A 178 5.57 -13.78 6.59
C SER A 178 5.07 -12.38 6.27
N LYS A 179 4.82 -12.06 5.00
CA LYS A 179 4.33 -10.74 4.57
C LYS A 179 3.04 -10.32 5.28
N THR A 180 2.08 -11.24 5.37
CA THR A 180 0.74 -10.97 5.90
C THR A 180 0.69 -10.90 7.42
N GLU A 181 1.67 -11.46 8.11
CA GLU A 181 1.78 -11.48 9.55
C GLU A 181 2.73 -10.40 10.05
N HIS A 182 3.98 -10.44 9.62
CA HIS A 182 5.02 -9.52 10.09
C HIS A 182 4.92 -8.12 9.46
N GLY A 183 4.49 -8.02 8.18
CA GLY A 183 4.40 -6.73 7.50
C GLY A 183 3.57 -5.68 8.26
N PRO A 184 2.31 -5.99 8.62
CA PRO A 184 1.48 -5.06 9.40
C PRO A 184 2.02 -4.79 10.81
N LEU A 185 2.59 -5.79 11.51
CA LEU A 185 3.19 -5.63 12.84
C LEU A 185 4.39 -4.69 12.82
N ILE A 186 5.29 -4.86 11.85
CA ILE A 186 6.45 -3.98 11.65
C ILE A 186 5.97 -2.55 11.36
N ALA A 187 4.98 -2.39 10.47
CA ALA A 187 4.44 -1.07 10.15
C ALA A 187 3.78 -0.39 11.36
N GLU A 188 3.11 -1.15 12.21
CA GLU A 188 2.53 -0.67 13.47
C GLU A 188 3.63 -0.22 14.45
N ALA A 189 4.70 -1.00 14.59
CA ALA A 189 5.86 -0.66 15.43
C ALA A 189 6.57 0.61 14.95
N ILE A 190 6.72 0.80 13.63
CA ILE A 190 7.28 2.01 13.03
C ILE A 190 6.39 3.23 13.31
N GLY A 191 5.09 3.06 13.14
CA GLY A 191 4.10 4.11 13.24
C GLY A 191 3.95 4.98 11.98
N VAL A 192 2.72 5.46 11.75
CA VAL A 192 2.35 6.20 10.53
C VAL A 192 3.15 7.50 10.37
N ASP A 193 3.42 8.24 11.44
CA ASP A 193 4.16 9.50 11.38
C ASP A 193 5.62 9.30 10.95
N ALA A 194 6.27 8.24 11.41
CA ALA A 194 7.64 7.91 11.01
C ALA A 194 7.70 7.52 9.51
N ILE A 195 6.72 6.75 9.03
CA ILE A 195 6.60 6.39 7.61
C ILE A 195 6.41 7.66 6.77
N ARG A 196 5.50 8.55 7.15
CA ARG A 196 5.25 9.83 6.48
C ARG A 196 6.51 10.68 6.36
N ALA A 197 7.29 10.76 7.43
CA ALA A 197 8.50 11.57 7.47
C ALA A 197 9.57 11.15 6.45
N GLN A 198 9.57 9.88 6.01
CA GLN A 198 10.57 9.34 5.09
C GLN A 198 10.01 8.93 3.72
N CYS A 199 8.68 8.85 3.58
CA CYS A 199 7.98 8.40 2.38
C CYS A 199 7.11 9.53 1.82
N PRO A 200 7.67 10.44 1.00
CA PRO A 200 6.97 11.67 0.60
C PRO A 200 5.72 11.43 -0.26
N GLN A 201 5.66 10.34 -1.03
CA GLN A 201 4.49 10.02 -1.84
C GLN A 201 3.36 9.46 -0.98
N PHE A 202 3.69 8.63 0.00
CA PHE A 202 2.77 8.14 1.01
C PHE A 202 2.23 9.30 1.87
N ASP A 203 3.10 10.22 2.29
CA ASP A 203 2.69 11.43 3.04
C ASP A 203 1.73 12.31 2.22
N ALA A 204 2.05 12.59 0.96
CA ALA A 204 1.19 13.38 0.07
C ALA A 204 -0.19 12.74 -0.13
N TRP A 205 -0.26 11.42 -0.20
CA TRP A 205 -1.52 10.69 -0.24
C TRP A 205 -2.31 10.83 1.07
N LEU A 206 -1.67 10.63 2.23
CA LEU A 206 -2.34 10.76 3.52
C LEU A 206 -2.83 12.20 3.79
N MET A 207 -2.06 13.22 3.39
CA MET A 207 -2.52 14.61 3.48
C MET A 207 -3.84 14.85 2.73
N GLN A 208 -4.00 14.23 1.55
CA GLN A 208 -5.25 14.33 0.79
C GLN A 208 -6.41 13.59 1.48
N LEU A 209 -6.15 12.42 2.11
CA LEU A 209 -7.16 11.71 2.89
C LEU A 209 -7.60 12.53 4.11
N GLN A 210 -6.64 13.13 4.84
CA GLN A 210 -6.93 14.00 5.97
C GLN A 210 -7.76 15.22 5.56
N ALA A 211 -7.46 15.81 4.39
CA ALA A 211 -8.20 16.96 3.86
C ALA A 211 -9.68 16.64 3.57
N TRP A 212 -10.05 15.39 3.42
CA TRP A 212 -11.44 14.99 3.29
C TRP A 212 -12.25 15.09 4.59
N GLY A 213 -11.60 15.04 5.75
CA GLY A 213 -12.24 15.16 7.07
C GLY A 213 -12.49 16.61 7.52
N ASN A 214 -11.86 17.58 6.87
CA ASN A 214 -11.91 19.01 7.20
C ASN A 214 -13.04 19.75 6.46
#